data_28ba1cc6be55e72a375651366fa0f87a
#
_entry.id   28ba1cc6be55e72a375651366fa0f87a
#
_cell.length_a   1.000
_cell.length_b   1.000
_cell.length_c   1.000
_cell.angle_alpha   90.00
_cell.angle_beta   90.00
_cell.angle_gamma   90.00
#
_symmetry.space_group_name_H-M   'P 1'
#
loop_
_entity.id
_entity.type
_entity.pdbx_description
1 polymer ?
#
loop_
_entity_poly.entity_id
_entity_poly.type
_entity_poly.pdbx_seq_one_letter_code
_entity_poly.pdbx_strand_id
1 'polypeptide(L)'
;TVTVKDGALGSAAGLGTDRCAVVGTCTKGTANTVYEFTDLQTLRDTLGTSISGGPAVEAAALILAVSGKPVVVVPTTNATAGSVGTVTMTGTSPDPGATFTGTPLDAYSIKIKITLGGARGTARFRVAFDADNPAGPTYGDEIVTAATVTTYATDTGLTIAFAVGTYVVNDTYAATCVAPAYTNTNLNT
;
A
#
# COMPACT_ATOMS: atom_id res chain seq x y z
N THR A 1 -10.44 25.05 -11.79
CA THR A 1 -10.42 24.91 -13.25
C THR A 1 -9.21 24.07 -13.60
N VAL A 2 -9.39 22.83 -14.02
CA VAL A 2 -8.30 21.97 -14.51
C VAL A 2 -8.07 22.37 -15.97
N THR A 3 -6.95 23.00 -16.26
CA THR A 3 -6.54 23.30 -17.64
C THR A 3 -5.75 22.09 -18.15
N VAL A 4 -6.39 21.25 -18.96
CA VAL A 4 -5.68 20.23 -19.73
C VAL A 4 -4.95 20.96 -20.86
N LYS A 5 -3.63 21.03 -20.83
CA LYS A 5 -2.84 21.47 -21.97
C LYS A 5 -2.81 20.31 -22.98
N ASP A 6 -3.67 20.42 -23.96
CA ASP A 6 -3.60 19.56 -25.15
C ASP A 6 -2.28 19.85 -25.87
N GLY A 7 -1.45 18.84 -26.02
CA GLY A 7 -0.13 18.98 -26.67
C GLY A 7 1.07 18.46 -25.87
N ALA A 8 0.92 18.19 -24.56
CA ALA A 8 1.98 17.54 -23.77
C ALA A 8 2.02 16.01 -23.98
N LEU A 9 0.90 15.41 -24.37
CA LEU A 9 0.80 14.04 -24.86
C LEU A 9 0.93 14.13 -26.40
N GLY A 10 2.14 14.10 -26.93
CA GLY A 10 2.43 14.28 -28.34
C GLY A 10 1.32 13.71 -29.24
N SER A 11 0.87 14.52 -30.20
CA SER A 11 -0.14 14.14 -31.17
C SER A 11 0.34 12.91 -31.95
N ALA A 12 0.03 11.73 -31.42
CA ALA A 12 0.15 10.51 -32.20
C ALA A 12 -0.97 10.53 -33.20
N ALA A 13 -0.62 10.89 -34.46
CA ALA A 13 -1.54 10.86 -35.59
C ALA A 13 -2.20 9.47 -35.66
N GLY A 14 -3.51 9.40 -35.47
CA GLY A 14 -4.29 8.19 -35.64
C GLY A 14 -4.80 7.53 -34.34
N LEU A 15 -4.57 8.11 -33.17
CA LEU A 15 -5.20 7.62 -31.93
C LEU A 15 -6.62 8.22 -31.86
N GLY A 16 -7.62 7.36 -32.01
CA GLY A 16 -9.02 7.76 -31.84
C GLY A 16 -9.26 8.50 -30.52
N THR A 17 -10.17 9.47 -30.56
CA THR A 17 -10.52 10.40 -29.45
C THR A 17 -11.12 9.76 -28.19
N ASP A 18 -11.06 8.44 -28.08
CA ASP A 18 -11.80 7.65 -27.09
C ASP A 18 -10.94 7.12 -25.95
N ARG A 19 -9.80 7.74 -25.65
CA ARG A 19 -8.92 7.33 -24.54
C ARG A 19 -9.11 8.24 -23.34
N CYS A 20 -9.33 7.64 -22.17
CA CYS A 20 -9.31 8.35 -20.92
C CYS A 20 -7.90 8.31 -20.33
N ALA A 21 -7.45 9.43 -19.76
CA ALA A 21 -6.20 9.52 -19.03
C ALA A 21 -6.50 9.73 -17.54
N VAL A 22 -5.81 8.98 -16.68
CA VAL A 22 -5.85 9.12 -15.22
C VAL A 22 -4.45 9.50 -14.75
N VAL A 23 -4.36 10.57 -13.98
CA VAL A 23 -3.11 11.04 -13.38
C VAL A 23 -3.27 10.97 -11.86
N GLY A 24 -2.35 10.31 -11.18
CA GLY A 24 -2.43 10.18 -9.73
C GLY A 24 -1.40 9.24 -9.13
N THR A 25 -1.48 9.05 -7.84
CA THR A 25 -0.53 8.22 -7.08
C THR A 25 -0.89 6.73 -7.18
N CYS A 26 0.16 5.91 -7.27
CA CYS A 26 0.08 4.45 -7.31
C CYS A 26 1.11 3.86 -6.35
N THR A 27 0.91 2.62 -5.91
CA THR A 27 1.85 1.94 -5.01
C THR A 27 3.05 1.37 -5.74
N LYS A 28 2.93 1.15 -7.05
CA LYS A 28 3.98 0.65 -7.96
C LYS A 28 4.05 1.53 -9.21
N GLY A 29 5.04 1.27 -10.05
CA GLY A 29 5.26 2.01 -11.29
C GLY A 29 6.27 3.16 -11.13
N THR A 30 6.73 3.65 -12.27
CA THR A 30 7.66 4.79 -12.32
C THR A 30 6.87 6.08 -12.49
N ALA A 31 7.11 7.04 -11.60
CA ALA A 31 6.45 8.34 -11.68
C ALA A 31 6.75 9.06 -12.99
N ASN A 32 5.78 9.84 -13.47
CA ASN A 32 5.84 10.61 -14.72
C ASN A 32 6.06 9.75 -15.98
N THR A 33 5.79 8.45 -15.89
CA THR A 33 5.83 7.53 -17.03
C THR A 33 4.42 7.24 -17.49
N VAL A 34 4.21 7.29 -18.80
CA VAL A 34 2.90 6.99 -19.42
C VAL A 34 2.75 5.48 -19.57
N TYR A 35 1.72 4.92 -18.96
CA TYR A 35 1.33 3.52 -19.10
C TYR A 35 -0.02 3.43 -19.80
N GLU A 36 -0.19 2.45 -20.70
CA GLU A 36 -1.45 2.15 -21.35
C GLU A 36 -1.89 0.73 -20.99
N PHE A 37 -3.15 0.58 -20.58
CA PHE A 37 -3.72 -0.69 -20.15
C PHE A 37 -5.01 -1.00 -20.91
N THR A 38 -5.16 -2.28 -21.25
CA THR A 38 -6.35 -2.85 -21.89
C THR A 38 -7.07 -3.84 -20.97
N ASP A 39 -6.42 -4.25 -19.88
CA ASP A 39 -6.97 -5.19 -18.90
C ASP A 39 -6.61 -4.82 -17.45
N LEU A 40 -7.48 -5.25 -16.54
CA LEU A 40 -7.39 -4.92 -15.12
C LEU A 40 -6.22 -5.63 -14.43
N GLN A 41 -5.88 -6.86 -14.82
CA GLN A 41 -4.83 -7.62 -14.17
C GLN A 41 -3.47 -6.97 -14.41
N THR A 42 -3.16 -6.67 -15.68
CA THR A 42 -1.91 -5.98 -16.05
C THR A 42 -1.80 -4.61 -15.39
N LEU A 43 -2.91 -3.86 -15.29
CA LEU A 43 -2.96 -2.58 -14.57
C LEU A 43 -2.50 -2.74 -13.11
N ARG A 44 -3.09 -3.70 -12.39
CA ARG A 44 -2.79 -3.93 -10.96
C ARG A 44 -1.40 -4.52 -10.75
N ASP A 45 -0.94 -5.42 -11.59
CA ASP A 45 0.40 -6.01 -11.50
C ASP A 45 1.49 -4.94 -11.70
N THR A 46 1.25 -4.00 -12.61
CA THR A 46 2.21 -2.93 -12.96
C THR A 46 2.17 -1.77 -11.99
N LEU A 47 0.98 -1.26 -11.65
CA LEU A 47 0.82 -0.05 -10.85
C LEU A 47 0.42 -0.32 -9.39
N GLY A 48 0.13 -1.58 -9.07
CA GLY A 48 -0.30 -1.98 -7.73
C GLY A 48 -1.71 -1.50 -7.42
N THR A 49 -1.87 -0.86 -6.26
CA THR A 49 -3.11 -0.25 -5.82
C THR A 49 -2.98 1.26 -5.80
N SER A 50 -4.08 1.98 -5.74
CA SER A 50 -4.07 3.40 -5.40
C SER A 50 -3.67 3.59 -3.95
N ILE A 51 -3.11 4.76 -3.64
CA ILE A 51 -2.95 5.19 -2.25
C ILE A 51 -4.20 5.97 -1.81
N SER A 52 -4.46 5.97 -0.51
CA SER A 52 -5.69 6.54 0.07
C SER A 52 -5.95 8.02 -0.30
N GLY A 53 -4.90 8.77 -0.65
CA GLY A 53 -5.02 10.16 -1.08
C GLY A 53 -5.24 10.37 -2.58
N GLY A 54 -5.22 9.31 -3.40
CA GLY A 54 -5.33 9.44 -4.85
C GLY A 54 -5.75 8.14 -5.54
N PRO A 55 -7.05 7.88 -5.71
CA PRO A 55 -7.58 6.61 -6.21
C PRO A 55 -7.37 6.41 -7.72
N ALA A 56 -6.12 6.51 -8.21
CA ALA A 56 -5.81 6.45 -9.63
C ALA A 56 -6.05 5.06 -10.23
N VAL A 57 -5.63 4.00 -9.55
CA VAL A 57 -5.78 2.62 -10.06
C VAL A 57 -7.26 2.21 -10.06
N GLU A 58 -8.03 2.56 -9.02
CA GLU A 58 -9.47 2.28 -8.95
C GLU A 58 -10.22 3.05 -10.03
N ALA A 59 -9.88 4.32 -10.26
CA ALA A 59 -10.49 5.12 -11.33
C ALA A 59 -10.18 4.51 -12.72
N ALA A 60 -8.93 4.12 -12.96
CA ALA A 60 -8.54 3.46 -14.20
C ALA A 60 -9.24 2.09 -14.36
N ALA A 61 -9.35 1.32 -13.28
CA ALA A 61 -10.06 0.04 -13.27
C ALA A 61 -11.54 0.20 -13.60
N LEU A 62 -12.19 1.23 -13.04
CA LEU A 62 -13.59 1.54 -13.34
C LEU A 62 -13.78 1.94 -14.81
N ILE A 63 -12.87 2.77 -15.35
CA ILE A 63 -12.89 3.16 -16.77
C ILE A 63 -12.76 1.93 -17.67
N LEU A 64 -11.80 1.04 -17.40
CA LEU A 64 -11.65 -0.21 -18.15
C LEU A 64 -12.91 -1.08 -18.09
N ALA A 65 -13.49 -1.24 -16.89
CA ALA A 65 -14.67 -2.06 -16.69
C ALA A 65 -15.93 -1.51 -17.39
N VAL A 66 -16.09 -0.18 -17.40
CA VAL A 66 -17.30 0.47 -17.96
C VAL A 66 -17.16 0.73 -19.46
N SER A 67 -16.00 1.21 -19.91
CA SER A 67 -15.81 1.59 -21.31
C SER A 67 -15.39 0.43 -22.22
N GLY A 68 -14.73 -0.58 -21.67
CA GLY A 68 -14.08 -1.64 -22.44
C GLY A 68 -12.94 -1.13 -23.34
N LYS A 69 -12.49 0.12 -23.15
CA LYS A 69 -11.46 0.78 -23.96
C LYS A 69 -10.16 0.94 -23.18
N PRO A 70 -9.01 1.07 -23.88
CA PRO A 70 -7.74 1.32 -23.23
C PRO A 70 -7.77 2.58 -22.36
N VAL A 71 -7.13 2.51 -21.20
CA VAL A 71 -6.93 3.65 -20.31
C VAL A 71 -5.44 3.98 -20.21
N VAL A 72 -5.13 5.26 -20.22
CA VAL A 72 -3.77 5.77 -19.97
C VAL A 72 -3.66 6.16 -18.51
N VAL A 73 -2.60 5.71 -17.84
CA VAL A 73 -2.32 6.08 -16.43
C VAL A 73 -0.92 6.67 -16.34
N VAL A 74 -0.82 7.81 -15.66
CA VAL A 74 0.46 8.47 -15.37
C VAL A 74 0.62 8.56 -13.85
N PRO A 75 1.44 7.69 -13.24
CA PRO A 75 1.77 7.78 -11.83
C PRO A 75 2.49 9.10 -11.51
N THR A 76 2.13 9.74 -10.40
CA THR A 76 2.81 10.94 -9.90
C THR A 76 3.80 10.59 -8.78
N THR A 77 4.79 11.46 -8.56
CA THR A 77 5.69 11.37 -7.39
C THR A 77 4.96 11.77 -6.12
N ASN A 78 5.30 11.13 -5.01
CA ASN A 78 4.81 11.51 -3.69
C ASN A 78 5.60 12.73 -3.17
N ALA A 79 4.92 13.76 -2.69
CA ALA A 79 5.54 14.92 -2.03
C ALA A 79 6.06 14.56 -0.63
N THR A 80 5.37 13.66 0.06
CA THR A 80 5.71 13.21 1.41
C THR A 80 5.62 11.68 1.44
N ALA A 81 6.65 11.04 1.99
CA ALA A 81 6.65 9.60 2.20
C ALA A 81 5.62 9.20 3.27
N GLY A 82 5.11 7.99 3.17
CA GLY A 82 4.28 7.40 4.21
C GLY A 82 5.05 7.25 5.52
N SER A 83 4.35 7.22 6.63
CA SER A 83 4.93 7.09 7.97
C SER A 83 4.19 6.08 8.83
N VAL A 84 4.94 5.43 9.73
CA VAL A 84 4.39 4.48 10.71
C VAL A 84 4.16 5.22 12.02
N GLY A 85 2.96 5.06 12.59
CA GLY A 85 2.62 5.58 13.91
C GLY A 85 3.20 4.75 15.04
N THR A 86 2.92 5.17 16.29
CA THR A 86 3.38 4.47 17.48
C THR A 86 2.76 3.08 17.60
N VAL A 87 3.59 2.08 17.88
CA VAL A 87 3.12 0.72 18.17
C VAL A 87 2.54 0.66 19.57
N THR A 88 1.32 0.15 19.70
CA THR A 88 0.67 -0.15 20.97
C THR A 88 0.56 -1.66 21.16
N MET A 89 0.91 -2.12 22.34
CA MET A 89 0.76 -3.52 22.74
C MET A 89 -0.47 -3.68 23.61
N THR A 90 -1.17 -4.80 23.44
CA THR A 90 -2.25 -5.23 24.33
C THR A 90 -2.05 -6.70 24.64
N GLY A 91 -1.92 -7.04 25.92
CA GLY A 91 -1.70 -8.41 26.37
C GLY A 91 -0.90 -8.50 27.67
N THR A 92 -0.06 -9.53 27.78
CA THR A 92 0.64 -9.92 29.00
C THR A 92 1.99 -9.20 29.13
N SER A 93 2.27 -8.65 30.29
CA SER A 93 3.58 -8.03 30.63
C SER A 93 4.41 -9.01 31.49
N PRO A 94 5.77 -9.06 31.35
CA PRO A 94 6.58 -8.22 30.46
C PRO A 94 6.56 -8.68 28.99
N ASP A 95 6.53 -7.71 28.08
CA ASP A 95 6.49 -7.92 26.64
C ASP A 95 7.85 -7.59 26.01
N PRO A 96 8.43 -8.47 25.19
CA PRO A 96 9.67 -8.20 24.49
C PRO A 96 9.55 -7.12 23.40
N GLY A 97 8.35 -6.86 22.89
CA GLY A 97 8.07 -5.84 21.90
C GLY A 97 8.15 -6.31 20.46
N ALA A 98 7.29 -5.70 19.62
CA ALA A 98 7.38 -5.73 18.18
C ALA A 98 7.43 -4.30 17.65
N THR A 99 8.11 -4.08 16.54
CA THR A 99 8.22 -2.79 15.86
C THR A 99 7.86 -2.90 14.39
N PHE A 100 7.26 -1.84 13.87
CA PHE A 100 7.01 -1.68 12.44
C PHE A 100 7.91 -0.56 11.92
N THR A 101 8.63 -0.82 10.84
CA THR A 101 9.54 0.12 10.20
C THR A 101 9.34 0.11 8.69
N GLY A 102 9.87 1.13 8.02
CA GLY A 102 9.78 1.27 6.57
C GLY A 102 8.95 2.47 6.16
N THR A 103 8.64 2.54 4.88
CA THR A 103 7.86 3.61 4.27
C THR A 103 6.56 2.99 3.75
N PRO A 104 5.44 3.10 4.48
CA PRO A 104 4.17 2.55 4.06
C PRO A 104 3.77 3.05 2.68
N LEU A 105 3.30 2.15 1.83
CA LEU A 105 2.82 2.49 0.47
C LEU A 105 1.37 2.98 0.48
N ASP A 106 0.64 2.77 1.59
CA ASP A 106 -0.73 3.27 1.77
C ASP A 106 -1.04 3.49 3.26
N ALA A 107 -2.25 3.96 3.57
CA ALA A 107 -2.76 3.97 4.94
C ALA A 107 -3.15 2.55 5.35
N TYR A 108 -2.48 2.03 6.35
CA TYR A 108 -2.77 0.72 6.92
C TYR A 108 -3.13 0.84 8.39
N SER A 109 -4.11 0.10 8.83
CA SER A 109 -4.34 -0.18 10.24
C SER A 109 -3.78 -1.56 10.55
N ILE A 110 -2.53 -1.61 11.08
CA ILE A 110 -1.80 -2.86 11.25
C ILE A 110 -2.13 -3.47 12.60
N LYS A 111 -2.34 -4.77 12.62
CA LYS A 111 -2.45 -5.56 13.85
C LYS A 111 -1.76 -6.90 13.72
N ILE A 112 -0.80 -7.15 14.59
CA ILE A 112 -0.21 -8.47 14.81
C ILE A 112 -0.97 -9.16 15.94
N LYS A 113 -1.20 -10.47 15.81
CA LYS A 113 -1.67 -11.35 16.87
C LYS A 113 -0.72 -12.51 17.01
N ILE A 114 -0.22 -12.76 18.22
CA ILE A 114 0.58 -13.94 18.54
C ILE A 114 -0.36 -15.15 18.60
N THR A 115 -0.11 -16.14 17.74
CA THR A 115 -0.93 -17.36 17.60
C THR A 115 -0.32 -18.55 18.35
N LEU A 116 1.02 -18.56 18.49
CA LEU A 116 1.75 -19.53 19.29
C LEU A 116 2.78 -18.77 20.15
N GLY A 117 2.71 -18.95 21.46
CA GLY A 117 3.68 -18.39 22.41
C GLY A 117 5.03 -19.10 22.34
N GLY A 118 6.08 -18.44 22.82
CA GLY A 118 7.44 -18.96 22.85
C GLY A 118 8.50 -17.89 22.63
N ALA A 119 9.77 -18.30 22.61
CA ALA A 119 10.87 -17.40 22.30
C ALA A 119 10.81 -16.90 20.85
N ARG A 120 11.45 -15.74 20.59
CA ARG A 120 11.69 -15.30 19.21
C ARG A 120 12.38 -16.40 18.40
N GLY A 121 11.85 -16.71 17.23
CA GLY A 121 12.29 -17.83 16.38
C GLY A 121 11.48 -19.13 16.60
N THR A 122 10.61 -19.17 17.63
CA THR A 122 9.70 -20.28 17.92
C THR A 122 8.26 -19.83 17.95
N ALA A 123 7.99 -18.67 18.57
CA ALA A 123 6.67 -18.05 18.59
C ALA A 123 6.19 -17.77 17.15
N ARG A 124 4.86 -17.80 16.97
CA ARG A 124 4.23 -17.54 15.67
C ARG A 124 3.22 -16.42 15.78
N PHE A 125 3.00 -15.75 14.67
CA PHE A 125 2.07 -14.64 14.58
C PHE A 125 1.34 -14.62 13.24
N ARG A 126 0.25 -13.89 13.21
CA ARG A 126 -0.45 -13.46 11.99
C ARG A 126 -0.55 -11.95 11.98
N VAL A 127 -0.59 -11.36 10.78
CA VAL A 127 -0.76 -9.92 10.59
C VAL A 127 -2.02 -9.64 9.79
N ALA A 128 -2.72 -8.55 10.17
CA ALA A 128 -3.77 -7.91 9.40
C ALA A 128 -3.35 -6.47 9.12
N PHE A 129 -3.69 -5.95 7.95
CA PHE A 129 -3.44 -4.56 7.53
C PHE A 129 -4.72 -3.71 7.51
N ASP A 130 -5.83 -4.29 7.93
CA ASP A 130 -7.19 -3.75 7.99
C ASP A 130 -7.77 -3.86 9.42
N ALA A 131 -6.98 -3.58 10.45
CA ALA A 131 -7.41 -3.77 11.85
C ALA A 131 -8.60 -2.89 12.27
N ASP A 132 -8.89 -1.84 11.52
CA ASP A 132 -10.04 -0.94 11.65
C ASP A 132 -11.28 -1.41 10.86
N ASN A 133 -11.21 -2.55 10.17
CA ASN A 133 -12.34 -3.12 9.45
C ASN A 133 -13.49 -3.44 10.42
N PRO A 134 -14.71 -2.90 10.22
CA PRO A 134 -15.86 -3.15 11.10
C PRO A 134 -16.26 -4.63 11.21
N ALA A 135 -15.95 -5.44 10.20
CA ALA A 135 -16.16 -6.89 10.22
C ALA A 135 -15.08 -7.67 10.99
N GLY A 136 -14.05 -6.95 11.46
CA GLY A 136 -12.87 -7.49 12.14
C GLY A 136 -11.67 -7.63 11.20
N PRO A 137 -10.45 -7.73 11.79
CA PRO A 137 -9.20 -7.83 11.03
C PRO A 137 -9.12 -9.08 10.17
N THR A 138 -8.66 -8.94 8.93
CA THR A 138 -8.39 -10.06 8.02
C THR A 138 -6.93 -10.50 8.19
N TYR A 139 -6.72 -11.57 8.94
CA TYR A 139 -5.39 -12.08 9.21
C TYR A 139 -4.87 -12.95 8.06
N GLY A 140 -3.64 -12.65 7.62
CA GLY A 140 -2.90 -13.47 6.67
C GLY A 140 -2.36 -14.77 7.26
N ASP A 141 -1.40 -15.37 6.56
CA ASP A 141 -0.76 -16.63 6.95
C ASP A 141 0.03 -16.50 8.26
N GLU A 142 0.21 -17.65 8.91
CA GLU A 142 0.98 -17.74 10.14
C GLU A 142 2.48 -17.77 9.83
N ILE A 143 3.24 -16.88 10.47
CA ILE A 143 4.68 -16.71 10.27
C ILE A 143 5.40 -16.84 11.61
N VAL A 144 6.65 -17.33 11.58
CA VAL A 144 7.53 -17.42 12.74
C VAL A 144 8.09 -16.03 13.07
N THR A 145 8.13 -15.67 14.37
CA THR A 145 8.76 -14.43 14.83
C THR A 145 10.26 -14.44 14.51
N ALA A 146 10.76 -13.35 13.92
CA ALA A 146 12.17 -13.20 13.57
C ALA A 146 12.69 -11.82 13.98
N ALA A 147 14.02 -11.65 13.98
CA ALA A 147 14.61 -10.33 14.22
C ALA A 147 14.13 -9.30 13.18
N THR A 148 13.90 -9.75 11.96
CA THR A 148 13.36 -8.95 10.87
C THR A 148 12.51 -9.85 9.97
N VAL A 149 11.28 -9.42 9.66
CA VAL A 149 10.35 -10.08 8.75
C VAL A 149 10.08 -9.12 7.59
N THR A 150 10.56 -9.48 6.42
CA THR A 150 10.47 -8.64 5.20
C THR A 150 9.39 -9.09 4.22
N THR A 151 8.63 -10.12 4.56
CA THR A 151 7.59 -10.72 3.69
C THR A 151 6.63 -9.68 3.11
N TYR A 152 6.34 -8.63 3.85
CA TYR A 152 5.40 -7.58 3.47
C TYR A 152 6.06 -6.34 2.84
N ALA A 153 7.40 -6.28 2.81
CA ALA A 153 8.11 -5.05 2.41
C ALA A 153 7.81 -4.62 0.97
N THR A 154 7.68 -5.57 0.06
CA THR A 154 7.40 -5.29 -1.36
C THR A 154 6.00 -4.72 -1.58
N ASP A 155 5.01 -5.26 -0.88
CA ASP A 155 3.60 -4.95 -1.15
C ASP A 155 3.05 -3.84 -0.26
N THR A 156 3.64 -3.63 0.92
CA THR A 156 3.17 -2.63 1.87
C THR A 156 4.21 -1.55 2.22
N GLY A 157 5.47 -1.76 1.84
CA GLY A 157 6.58 -0.90 2.26
C GLY A 157 7.00 -1.09 3.71
N LEU A 158 6.51 -2.15 4.39
CA LEU A 158 6.67 -2.33 5.83
C LEU A 158 7.51 -3.55 6.18
N THR A 159 8.33 -3.40 7.19
CA THR A 159 9.12 -4.46 7.81
C THR A 159 8.72 -4.59 9.27
N ILE A 160 8.55 -5.83 9.73
CA ILE A 160 8.20 -6.16 11.11
C ILE A 160 9.45 -6.72 11.79
N ALA A 161 9.76 -6.26 12.98
CA ALA A 161 10.85 -6.80 13.78
C ALA A 161 10.37 -7.17 15.19
N PHE A 162 10.88 -8.28 15.71
CA PHE A 162 10.58 -8.76 17.04
C PHE A 162 11.83 -8.69 17.91
N ALA A 163 11.72 -8.10 19.11
CA ALA A 163 12.79 -8.07 20.09
C ALA A 163 13.10 -9.49 20.63
N VAL A 164 14.25 -9.65 21.27
CA VAL A 164 14.59 -10.91 21.96
C VAL A 164 13.72 -11.03 23.19
N GLY A 165 13.06 -12.17 23.36
CA GLY A 165 12.24 -12.46 24.52
C GLY A 165 11.21 -13.55 24.27
N THR A 166 10.30 -13.73 25.22
CA THR A 166 9.23 -14.73 25.16
C THR A 166 7.90 -14.04 24.93
N TYR A 167 7.24 -14.42 23.85
CA TYR A 167 5.92 -13.92 23.43
C TYR A 167 4.81 -14.80 23.99
N VAL A 168 3.70 -14.18 24.36
CA VAL A 168 2.55 -14.88 24.94
C VAL A 168 1.43 -14.96 23.88
N VAL A 169 0.77 -16.10 23.82
CA VAL A 169 -0.36 -16.33 22.91
C VAL A 169 -1.48 -15.32 23.17
N ASN A 170 -2.10 -14.79 22.10
CA ASN A 170 -3.12 -13.75 22.08
C ASN A 170 -2.63 -12.33 22.36
N ASP A 171 -1.36 -12.10 22.69
CA ASP A 171 -0.83 -10.74 22.71
C ASP A 171 -0.93 -10.12 21.32
N THR A 172 -1.21 -8.82 21.29
CA THR A 172 -1.37 -8.08 20.02
C THR A 172 -0.53 -6.81 20.01
N TYR A 173 -0.04 -6.45 18.83
CA TYR A 173 0.69 -5.20 18.56
C TYR A 173 -0.03 -4.49 17.43
N ALA A 174 -0.34 -3.22 17.61
CA ALA A 174 -1.07 -2.44 16.60
C ALA A 174 -0.43 -1.08 16.37
N ALA A 175 -0.51 -0.61 15.13
CA ALA A 175 -0.13 0.73 14.72
C ALA A 175 -0.96 1.19 13.54
N THR A 176 -1.09 2.50 13.38
CA THR A 176 -1.71 3.10 12.20
C THR A 176 -0.62 3.71 11.32
N CYS A 177 -0.68 3.46 10.03
CA CYS A 177 0.19 4.06 9.03
C CYS A 177 -0.52 5.18 8.29
N VAL A 178 0.25 6.20 7.95
CA VAL A 178 -0.21 7.29 7.09
C VAL A 178 0.28 7.02 5.66
N ALA A 179 -0.61 7.15 4.69
CA ALA A 179 -0.29 7.03 3.27
C ALA A 179 0.73 8.09 2.83
N PRO A 180 1.52 7.82 1.78
CA PRO A 180 2.23 8.87 1.07
C PRO A 180 1.26 9.94 0.59
N ALA A 181 1.70 11.20 0.56
CA ALA A 181 0.91 12.31 0.06
C ALA A 181 1.55 12.96 -1.17
N TYR A 182 0.74 13.55 -2.03
CA TYR A 182 1.19 14.34 -3.16
C TYR A 182 0.59 15.75 -3.11
N THR A 183 1.24 16.69 -3.77
CA THR A 183 0.75 18.08 -3.90
C THR A 183 0.43 18.37 -5.35
N ASN A 184 -0.37 19.43 -5.59
CA ASN A 184 -0.67 19.88 -6.95
C ASN A 184 0.57 20.28 -7.74
N THR A 185 1.69 20.59 -7.07
CA THR A 185 2.98 20.88 -7.73
C THR A 185 3.50 19.64 -8.46
N ASN A 186 3.24 18.44 -7.95
CA ASN A 186 3.64 17.18 -8.60
C ASN A 186 2.84 16.87 -9.88
N LEU A 187 1.70 17.55 -10.09
CA LEU A 187 0.86 17.38 -11.29
C LEU A 187 1.23 18.35 -12.42
N ASN A 188 2.09 19.35 -12.15
CA ASN A 188 2.41 20.43 -13.08
C ASN A 188 3.83 20.33 -13.68
N THR A 189 4.54 19.24 -13.45
CA THR A 189 5.84 18.94 -14.05
C THR A 189 5.67 17.94 -15.18
#